data_5062e86564972cb0970db796b5dc9004
#
_entry.id   5062e86564972cb0970db796b5dc9004
#
_cell.length_a   1.000
_cell.length_b   1.000
_cell.length_c   1.000
_cell.angle_alpha   90.00
_cell.angle_beta   90.00
_cell.angle_gamma   90.00
#
_symmetry.space_group_name_H-M   'P 1'
#
loop_
_entity.id
_entity.type
_entity.pdbx_description
1 polymer ?
#
loop_
_entity_poly.entity_id
_entity_poly.type
_entity_poly.pdbx_seq_one_letter_code
_entity_poly.pdbx_strand_id
1 'polypeptide(L)'
;MEKGIAEDFELGIQNDQGQLVGIGQISDPLVIKNQGVQAKLFPNDILGKDNFIYVYFPEKSSHVFRQIWLPISSSIVFIFVIIFCFVYAIRVIIRQKALSDIKNDFINNMTHEFKTPLATVSLAVEALQDPELSNQDTFRARYLGIIKDENKRLVSQVEKVLQAAALEKNDFKLKIEPIHLNELLESTVEHISLQVESKGGKIEFINQLKNPEIEGDAFHLTHIFNNLLDNANKYSKESPIIKVVAKDDQDQVLVTIQDQGIGMNKEAVKKIFDKFYRVPTGNIHDVKGFGLGLSYVKTMLEAHKGGIHVQSEPGKGSIFTINLPKKQ
;
A
#
# COMPACT_ATOMS: atom_id res chain seq x y z
N MET A 1 -28.25 16.62 -58.79
CA MET A 1 -26.95 16.38 -58.17
C MET A 1 -26.30 15.25 -58.91
N GLU A 2 -25.40 15.56 -59.85
CA GLU A 2 -24.56 14.57 -60.49
C GLU A 2 -23.60 14.02 -59.47
N LYS A 3 -23.80 12.77 -59.06
CA LYS A 3 -22.83 12.03 -58.28
C LYS A 3 -21.75 11.55 -59.25
N GLY A 4 -20.73 12.38 -59.47
CA GLY A 4 -19.56 11.99 -60.24
C GLY A 4 -18.80 10.89 -59.49
N ILE A 5 -18.33 9.88 -60.19
CA ILE A 5 -17.42 8.87 -59.64
C ILE A 5 -16.06 9.58 -59.48
N ALA A 6 -15.63 9.76 -58.23
CA ALA A 6 -14.37 10.45 -57.90
C ALA A 6 -13.14 9.50 -57.88
N GLU A 7 -13.33 8.26 -58.25
CA GLU A 7 -12.31 7.22 -58.28
C GLU A 7 -11.86 6.90 -59.68
N ASP A 8 -10.58 6.61 -59.86
CA ASP A 8 -10.03 6.15 -61.14
C ASP A 8 -10.60 4.77 -61.47
N PHE A 9 -11.19 4.67 -62.66
CA PHE A 9 -11.78 3.42 -63.12
C PHE A 9 -11.34 3.16 -64.58
N GLU A 10 -11.22 1.89 -64.90
CA GLU A 10 -10.94 1.39 -66.25
C GLU A 10 -12.23 0.82 -66.89
N LEU A 11 -12.46 1.19 -68.12
CA LEU A 11 -13.63 0.75 -68.90
C LEU A 11 -13.21 -0.21 -69.99
N GLY A 12 -13.92 -1.31 -70.11
CA GLY A 12 -13.78 -2.25 -71.23
C GLY A 12 -15.14 -2.58 -71.83
N ILE A 13 -15.26 -2.58 -73.18
CA ILE A 13 -16.43 -3.02 -73.89
C ILE A 13 -16.10 -4.34 -74.57
N GLN A 14 -16.93 -5.34 -74.40
CA GLN A 14 -16.83 -6.61 -75.12
C GLN A 14 -17.50 -6.47 -76.48
N ASN A 15 -16.76 -6.72 -77.62
CA ASN A 15 -17.25 -6.68 -78.96
C ASN A 15 -17.99 -7.98 -79.34
N ASP A 16 -18.60 -8.03 -80.51
CA ASP A 16 -19.35 -9.20 -81.06
C ASP A 16 -18.51 -10.47 -81.22
N GLN A 17 -17.21 -10.35 -81.22
CA GLN A 17 -16.25 -11.49 -81.24
C GLN A 17 -15.81 -11.96 -79.88
N GLY A 18 -16.36 -11.42 -78.80
CA GLY A 18 -16.00 -11.74 -77.44
C GLY A 18 -14.65 -11.16 -76.89
N GLN A 19 -14.04 -10.27 -77.71
CA GLN A 19 -12.80 -9.58 -77.36
C GLN A 19 -13.13 -8.31 -76.57
N LEU A 20 -12.40 -8.05 -75.52
CA LEU A 20 -12.53 -6.86 -74.69
C LEU A 20 -11.71 -5.72 -75.36
N VAL A 21 -12.39 -4.66 -75.75
CA VAL A 21 -11.78 -3.45 -76.32
C VAL A 21 -11.86 -2.39 -75.19
N GLY A 22 -10.72 -1.89 -74.73
CA GLY A 22 -10.69 -0.89 -73.67
C GLY A 22 -10.93 0.52 -74.20
N ILE A 23 -11.50 1.35 -73.35
CA ILE A 23 -11.64 2.79 -73.56
C ILE A 23 -10.65 3.51 -72.69
N GLY A 24 -9.53 4.00 -73.27
CA GLY A 24 -8.44 4.65 -72.52
C GLY A 24 -7.23 3.73 -72.25
N GLN A 25 -6.40 4.10 -71.28
CA GLN A 25 -5.29 3.23 -70.83
C GLN A 25 -5.83 2.10 -69.98
N ILE A 26 -5.66 0.86 -70.44
CA ILE A 26 -6.09 -0.34 -69.72
C ILE A 26 -4.83 -1.07 -69.22
N SER A 27 -4.84 -1.48 -67.94
CA SER A 27 -3.73 -2.20 -67.32
C SER A 27 -3.62 -3.64 -67.90
N ASP A 28 -4.70 -4.42 -67.88
CA ASP A 28 -4.77 -5.77 -68.43
C ASP A 28 -6.25 -6.16 -68.73
N PRO A 29 -6.60 -6.48 -69.99
CA PRO A 29 -7.96 -6.89 -70.37
C PRO A 29 -8.47 -8.11 -69.59
N LEU A 30 -7.62 -9.03 -69.19
CA LEU A 30 -8.01 -10.21 -68.42
C LEU A 30 -8.40 -9.88 -67.01
N VAL A 31 -7.74 -8.89 -66.38
CA VAL A 31 -8.06 -8.43 -65.02
C VAL A 31 -9.42 -7.71 -65.03
N ILE A 32 -9.66 -6.86 -65.99
CA ILE A 32 -10.95 -6.16 -66.14
C ILE A 32 -12.10 -7.16 -66.34
N LYS A 33 -11.91 -8.20 -67.14
CA LYS A 33 -12.91 -9.24 -67.37
C LYS A 33 -13.20 -10.09 -66.11
N ASN A 34 -12.18 -10.39 -65.33
CA ASN A 34 -12.33 -11.29 -64.17
C ASN A 34 -12.75 -10.56 -62.91
N GLN A 35 -12.35 -9.31 -62.69
CA GLN A 35 -12.56 -8.54 -61.45
C GLN A 35 -13.48 -7.32 -61.62
N GLY A 36 -13.76 -6.92 -62.86
CA GLY A 36 -14.67 -5.82 -63.17
C GLY A 36 -16.14 -6.18 -62.97
N VAL A 37 -16.93 -5.17 -62.66
CA VAL A 37 -18.40 -5.29 -62.59
C VAL A 37 -18.93 -5.21 -64.03
N GLN A 38 -19.66 -6.23 -64.47
CA GLN A 38 -20.24 -6.28 -65.83
C GLN A 38 -21.68 -5.80 -65.83
N ALA A 39 -22.05 -5.05 -66.89
CA ALA A 39 -23.43 -4.66 -67.17
C ALA A 39 -23.71 -4.82 -68.64
N LYS A 40 -24.95 -5.17 -69.02
CA LYS A 40 -25.38 -5.18 -70.46
C LYS A 40 -25.44 -3.76 -70.98
N LEU A 41 -24.80 -3.50 -72.14
CA LEU A 41 -24.75 -2.20 -72.74
C LEU A 41 -26.13 -1.78 -73.26
N PHE A 42 -26.91 -2.75 -73.87
CA PHE A 42 -28.24 -2.55 -74.39
C PHE A 42 -29.22 -3.58 -73.81
N PRO A 43 -29.73 -3.38 -72.56
CA PRO A 43 -30.55 -4.39 -71.85
C PRO A 43 -31.92 -4.67 -72.57
N ASN A 44 -32.40 -3.75 -73.43
CA ASN A 44 -33.69 -3.87 -74.06
C ASN A 44 -33.60 -4.30 -75.57
N ASP A 45 -32.42 -4.61 -76.07
CA ASP A 45 -32.25 -5.07 -77.47
C ASP A 45 -32.43 -6.60 -77.50
N ILE A 46 -33.57 -7.01 -78.16
CA ILE A 46 -33.97 -8.44 -78.21
C ILE A 46 -33.35 -9.12 -79.45
N LEU A 47 -32.85 -8.35 -80.47
CA LEU A 47 -32.32 -8.90 -81.69
C LEU A 47 -30.83 -8.79 -81.91
N GLY A 48 -30.13 -8.07 -80.98
CA GLY A 48 -28.70 -7.90 -81.02
C GLY A 48 -27.94 -8.94 -80.17
N LYS A 49 -26.65 -9.09 -80.46
CA LYS A 49 -25.77 -9.87 -79.58
C LYS A 49 -25.54 -9.14 -78.25
N ASP A 50 -25.44 -9.90 -77.20
CA ASP A 50 -25.22 -9.36 -75.86
C ASP A 50 -23.81 -8.70 -75.74
N ASN A 51 -23.78 -7.37 -75.77
CA ASN A 51 -22.60 -6.56 -75.58
C ASN A 51 -22.53 -6.14 -74.07
N PHE A 52 -21.36 -6.35 -73.42
CA PHE A 52 -21.14 -6.05 -72.01
C PHE A 52 -20.15 -4.93 -71.85
N ILE A 53 -20.42 -4.04 -70.91
CA ILE A 53 -19.49 -3.06 -70.43
C ILE A 53 -18.92 -3.59 -69.07
N TYR A 54 -17.63 -3.50 -68.94
CA TYR A 54 -16.90 -3.87 -67.69
C TYR A 54 -16.32 -2.60 -67.13
N VAL A 55 -16.54 -2.40 -65.82
CA VAL A 55 -15.95 -1.32 -65.03
C VAL A 55 -15.06 -1.93 -63.96
N TYR A 56 -13.80 -1.60 -63.98
CA TYR A 56 -12.81 -2.08 -63.03
C TYR A 56 -12.22 -0.92 -62.24
N PHE A 57 -12.13 -1.08 -60.92
CA PHE A 57 -11.55 -0.11 -59.99
C PHE A 57 -10.25 -0.66 -59.46
N PRO A 58 -9.08 -0.25 -59.97
CA PRO A 58 -7.77 -0.82 -59.58
C PRO A 58 -7.41 -0.57 -58.12
N GLU A 59 -7.85 0.53 -57.54
CA GLU A 59 -7.50 0.93 -56.16
C GLU A 59 -8.59 0.69 -55.12
N LYS A 60 -9.62 -0.09 -55.44
CA LYS A 60 -10.76 -0.33 -54.56
C LYS A 60 -10.37 -0.80 -53.15
N SER A 61 -9.35 -1.66 -53.04
CA SER A 61 -8.90 -2.19 -51.75
C SER A 61 -8.12 -1.16 -50.90
N SER A 62 -7.30 -0.31 -51.53
CA SER A 62 -6.50 0.70 -50.85
C SER A 62 -7.36 1.83 -50.29
N HIS A 63 -8.37 2.28 -51.05
CA HIS A 63 -9.32 3.31 -50.60
C HIS A 63 -10.17 2.85 -49.41
N VAL A 64 -10.69 1.62 -49.44
CA VAL A 64 -11.47 1.06 -48.36
C VAL A 64 -10.61 0.91 -47.10
N PHE A 65 -9.37 0.43 -47.22
CA PHE A 65 -8.44 0.34 -46.08
C PHE A 65 -8.14 1.70 -45.47
N ARG A 66 -7.86 2.72 -46.29
CA ARG A 66 -7.56 4.07 -45.82
C ARG A 66 -8.75 4.73 -45.10
N GLN A 67 -9.98 4.46 -45.53
CA GLN A 67 -11.17 5.01 -44.92
C GLN A 67 -11.55 4.33 -43.60
N ILE A 68 -11.22 3.04 -43.44
CA ILE A 68 -11.57 2.24 -42.24
C ILE A 68 -10.46 2.28 -41.17
N TRP A 69 -9.23 2.60 -41.57
CA TRP A 69 -8.09 2.61 -40.66
C TRP A 69 -8.26 3.53 -39.44
N LEU A 70 -8.74 4.74 -39.65
CA LEU A 70 -8.95 5.73 -38.59
C LEU A 70 -9.99 5.28 -37.53
N PRO A 71 -11.21 4.83 -37.92
CA PRO A 71 -12.18 4.31 -36.95
C PRO A 71 -11.70 3.03 -36.24
N ILE A 72 -10.98 2.13 -36.94
CA ILE A 72 -10.45 0.93 -36.30
C ILE A 72 -9.39 1.29 -35.25
N SER A 73 -8.43 2.15 -35.59
CA SER A 73 -7.39 2.57 -34.66
C SER A 73 -7.97 3.30 -33.43
N SER A 74 -8.95 4.17 -33.64
CA SER A 74 -9.64 4.87 -32.53
C SER A 74 -10.41 3.89 -31.63
N SER A 75 -11.06 2.88 -32.22
CA SER A 75 -11.76 1.83 -31.45
C SER A 75 -10.80 1.00 -30.60
N ILE A 76 -9.64 0.65 -31.14
CA ILE A 76 -8.61 -0.09 -30.41
C ILE A 76 -8.12 0.74 -29.21
N VAL A 77 -7.79 2.02 -29.42
CA VAL A 77 -7.38 2.92 -28.33
C VAL A 77 -8.47 3.02 -27.27
N PHE A 78 -9.73 3.16 -27.68
CA PHE A 78 -10.86 3.25 -26.75
C PHE A 78 -11.03 1.98 -25.91
N ILE A 79 -10.88 0.80 -26.52
CA ILE A 79 -10.90 -0.48 -25.80
C ILE A 79 -9.76 -0.55 -24.77
N PHE A 80 -8.55 -0.13 -25.12
CA PHE A 80 -7.43 -0.09 -24.17
C PHE A 80 -7.71 0.84 -22.99
N VAL A 81 -8.30 2.01 -23.23
CA VAL A 81 -8.69 2.94 -22.16
C VAL A 81 -9.72 2.30 -21.22
N ILE A 82 -10.75 1.64 -21.78
CA ILE A 82 -11.76 0.95 -20.97
C ILE A 82 -11.14 -0.13 -20.12
N ILE A 83 -10.30 -1.00 -20.70
CA ILE A 83 -9.61 -2.07 -19.96
C ILE A 83 -8.73 -1.48 -18.87
N PHE A 84 -7.98 -0.43 -19.16
CA PHE A 84 -7.14 0.25 -18.16
C PHE A 84 -7.98 0.81 -17.01
N CYS A 85 -9.07 1.52 -17.29
CA CYS A 85 -9.98 2.05 -16.28
C CYS A 85 -10.60 0.92 -15.41
N PHE A 86 -10.98 -0.17 -16.04
CA PHE A 86 -11.56 -1.32 -15.35
C PHE A 86 -10.56 -2.00 -14.40
N VAL A 87 -9.34 -2.26 -14.90
CA VAL A 87 -8.25 -2.83 -14.08
C VAL A 87 -7.89 -1.90 -12.93
N TYR A 88 -7.84 -0.58 -13.19
CA TYR A 88 -7.59 0.42 -12.15
C TYR A 88 -8.70 0.41 -11.09
N ALA A 89 -9.97 0.42 -11.50
CA ALA A 89 -11.12 0.38 -10.59
C ALA A 89 -11.10 -0.87 -9.71
N ILE A 90 -10.84 -2.06 -10.28
CA ILE A 90 -10.72 -3.30 -9.52
C ILE A 90 -9.60 -3.21 -8.48
N ARG A 91 -8.42 -2.70 -8.86
CA ARG A 91 -7.30 -2.54 -7.91
C ARG A 91 -7.66 -1.61 -6.76
N VAL A 92 -8.35 -0.51 -7.04
CA VAL A 92 -8.82 0.43 -6.00
C VAL A 92 -9.81 -0.25 -5.06
N ILE A 93 -10.80 -0.98 -5.59
CA ILE A 93 -11.80 -1.70 -4.79
C ILE A 93 -11.14 -2.75 -3.88
N ILE A 94 -10.22 -3.56 -4.42
CA ILE A 94 -9.49 -4.57 -3.63
C ILE A 94 -8.69 -3.90 -2.51
N ARG A 95 -8.02 -2.78 -2.81
CA ARG A 95 -7.25 -2.03 -1.81
C ARG A 95 -8.15 -1.43 -0.73
N GLN A 96 -9.30 -0.87 -1.10
CA GLN A 96 -10.27 -0.32 -0.15
C GLN A 96 -10.85 -1.42 0.74
N LYS A 97 -11.19 -2.59 0.17
CA LYS A 97 -11.66 -3.74 0.93
C LYS A 97 -10.63 -4.20 1.95
N ALA A 98 -9.37 -4.38 1.53
CA ALA A 98 -8.29 -4.78 2.45
C ALA A 98 -8.10 -3.78 3.60
N LEU A 99 -8.19 -2.47 3.32
CA LEU A 99 -8.13 -1.43 4.36
C LEU A 99 -9.34 -1.50 5.31
N SER A 100 -10.54 -1.76 4.77
CA SER A 100 -11.77 -1.91 5.57
C SER A 100 -11.68 -3.12 6.49
N ASP A 101 -11.21 -4.26 5.98
CA ASP A 101 -11.04 -5.49 6.75
C ASP A 101 -10.04 -5.27 7.91
N ILE A 102 -8.89 -4.64 7.64
CA ILE A 102 -7.89 -4.29 8.64
C ILE A 102 -8.45 -3.33 9.70
N LYS A 103 -9.28 -2.35 9.28
CA LYS A 103 -9.94 -1.41 10.20
C LYS A 103 -10.96 -2.13 11.10
N ASN A 104 -11.73 -3.07 10.56
CA ASN A 104 -12.68 -3.87 11.34
C ASN A 104 -11.95 -4.76 12.35
N ASP A 105 -10.86 -5.41 11.96
CA ASP A 105 -10.02 -6.20 12.86
C ASP A 105 -9.43 -5.35 13.98
N PHE A 106 -9.02 -4.12 13.68
CA PHE A 106 -8.57 -3.15 14.68
C PHE A 106 -9.67 -2.82 15.69
N ILE A 107 -10.90 -2.51 15.24
CA ILE A 107 -12.04 -2.20 16.12
C ILE A 107 -12.38 -3.39 17.00
N ASN A 108 -12.40 -4.60 16.45
CA ASN A 108 -12.66 -5.82 17.19
C ASN A 108 -11.58 -6.07 18.26
N ASN A 109 -10.32 -5.93 17.89
CA ASN A 109 -9.21 -6.09 18.83
C ASN A 109 -9.25 -5.02 19.95
N MET A 110 -9.56 -3.77 19.61
CA MET A 110 -9.76 -2.70 20.60
C MET A 110 -10.88 -3.06 21.58
N THR A 111 -12.01 -3.51 21.08
CA THR A 111 -13.16 -3.89 21.90
C THR A 111 -12.75 -4.99 22.89
N HIS A 112 -12.02 -5.99 22.43
CA HIS A 112 -11.52 -7.05 23.29
C HIS A 112 -10.50 -6.56 24.32
N GLU A 113 -9.54 -5.73 23.93
CA GLU A 113 -8.51 -5.17 24.82
C GLU A 113 -9.11 -4.24 25.89
N PHE A 114 -10.21 -3.53 25.62
CA PHE A 114 -10.92 -2.75 26.62
C PHE A 114 -11.82 -3.60 27.53
N LYS A 115 -12.43 -4.65 26.98
CA LYS A 115 -13.38 -5.49 27.75
C LYS A 115 -12.69 -6.19 28.92
N THR A 116 -11.46 -6.68 28.73
CA THR A 116 -10.73 -7.43 29.77
C THR A 116 -10.44 -6.57 31.01
N PRO A 117 -9.77 -5.39 30.92
CA PRO A 117 -9.54 -4.55 32.10
C PRO A 117 -10.82 -4.04 32.74
N LEU A 118 -11.85 -3.72 31.94
CA LEU A 118 -13.16 -3.32 32.47
C LEU A 118 -13.80 -4.42 33.29
N ALA A 119 -13.75 -5.68 32.82
CA ALA A 119 -14.28 -6.83 33.57
C ALA A 119 -13.49 -7.03 34.87
N THR A 120 -12.15 -6.90 34.83
CA THR A 120 -11.29 -7.01 36.03
C THR A 120 -11.61 -5.91 37.05
N VAL A 121 -11.82 -4.66 36.60
CA VAL A 121 -12.21 -3.55 37.49
C VAL A 121 -13.60 -3.82 38.07
N SER A 122 -14.56 -4.29 37.28
CA SER A 122 -15.91 -4.60 37.76
C SER A 122 -15.88 -5.69 38.84
N LEU A 123 -15.15 -6.77 38.63
CA LEU A 123 -14.97 -7.84 39.60
C LEU A 123 -14.29 -7.34 40.88
N ALA A 124 -13.27 -6.47 40.77
CA ALA A 124 -12.59 -5.90 41.90
C ALA A 124 -13.51 -4.97 42.72
N VAL A 125 -14.38 -4.20 42.05
CA VAL A 125 -15.38 -3.37 42.75
C VAL A 125 -16.42 -4.23 43.46
N GLU A 126 -16.92 -5.29 42.78
CA GLU A 126 -17.87 -6.23 43.37
C GLU A 126 -17.28 -6.90 44.64
N ALA A 127 -16.04 -7.35 44.56
CA ALA A 127 -15.33 -7.92 45.75
C ALA A 127 -15.18 -6.91 46.91
N LEU A 128 -14.97 -5.62 46.58
CA LEU A 128 -14.91 -4.56 47.61
C LEU A 128 -16.27 -4.19 48.21
N GLN A 129 -17.38 -4.55 47.60
CA GLN A 129 -18.73 -4.36 48.09
C GLN A 129 -19.15 -5.44 49.09
N ASP A 130 -18.41 -6.56 49.19
CA ASP A 130 -18.65 -7.60 50.19
C ASP A 130 -18.22 -7.11 51.57
N PRO A 131 -19.17 -7.00 52.54
CA PRO A 131 -18.86 -6.47 53.88
C PRO A 131 -17.87 -7.32 54.69
N GLU A 132 -17.84 -8.65 54.45
CA GLU A 132 -16.96 -9.57 55.18
C GLU A 132 -15.50 -9.45 54.70
N LEU A 133 -15.32 -9.22 53.40
CA LEU A 133 -14.02 -9.11 52.77
C LEU A 133 -13.45 -7.69 52.83
N SER A 134 -14.30 -6.67 52.71
CA SER A 134 -13.88 -5.24 52.66
C SER A 134 -13.33 -4.73 54.00
N ASN A 135 -13.67 -5.38 55.13
CA ASN A 135 -13.14 -5.03 56.46
C ASN A 135 -11.67 -5.45 56.68
N GLN A 136 -11.09 -6.23 55.80
CA GLN A 136 -9.70 -6.59 55.85
C GLN A 136 -8.82 -5.57 55.08
N ASP A 137 -7.99 -4.81 55.78
CA ASP A 137 -7.14 -3.77 55.16
C ASP A 137 -6.26 -4.28 54.02
N THR A 138 -5.68 -5.46 54.16
CA THR A 138 -4.83 -6.11 53.17
C THR A 138 -5.61 -6.48 51.90
N PHE A 139 -6.84 -6.97 52.06
CA PHE A 139 -7.74 -7.29 50.96
C PHE A 139 -8.13 -6.02 50.22
N ARG A 140 -8.58 -4.99 50.92
CA ARG A 140 -8.95 -3.69 50.39
C ARG A 140 -7.79 -3.05 49.62
N ALA A 141 -6.59 -3.02 50.20
CA ALA A 141 -5.40 -2.47 49.53
C ALA A 141 -5.06 -3.20 48.23
N ARG A 142 -5.17 -4.54 48.21
CA ARG A 142 -4.92 -5.37 47.02
C ARG A 142 -5.92 -5.04 45.87
N TYR A 143 -7.19 -5.02 46.16
CA TYR A 143 -8.21 -4.77 45.13
C TYR A 143 -8.21 -3.33 44.63
N LEU A 144 -7.95 -2.34 45.49
CA LEU A 144 -7.70 -0.96 45.07
C LEU A 144 -6.44 -0.85 44.18
N GLY A 145 -5.40 -1.65 44.49
CA GLY A 145 -4.22 -1.77 43.63
C GLY A 145 -4.56 -2.28 42.21
N ILE A 146 -5.36 -3.36 42.14
CA ILE A 146 -5.83 -3.90 40.86
C ILE A 146 -6.59 -2.85 40.06
N ILE A 147 -7.55 -2.15 40.69
CA ILE A 147 -8.32 -1.08 40.04
C ILE A 147 -7.38 0.02 39.50
N LYS A 148 -6.42 0.46 40.34
CA LYS A 148 -5.45 1.48 39.94
C LYS A 148 -4.61 1.07 38.74
N ASP A 149 -4.15 -0.17 38.70
CA ASP A 149 -3.27 -0.69 37.66
C ASP A 149 -4.05 -0.86 36.34
N GLU A 150 -5.27 -1.41 36.40
CA GLU A 150 -6.11 -1.55 35.22
C GLU A 150 -6.60 -0.18 34.68
N ASN A 151 -6.84 0.80 35.57
CA ASN A 151 -7.15 2.17 35.15
C ASN A 151 -5.99 2.82 34.42
N LYS A 152 -4.75 2.71 34.92
CA LYS A 152 -3.54 3.18 34.22
C LYS A 152 -3.40 2.52 32.85
N ARG A 153 -3.69 1.23 32.76
CA ARG A 153 -3.65 0.47 31.50
C ARG A 153 -4.70 0.99 30.51
N LEU A 154 -5.94 1.24 30.98
CA LEU A 154 -7.00 1.82 30.15
C LEU A 154 -6.63 3.19 29.61
N VAL A 155 -6.09 4.09 30.45
CA VAL A 155 -5.60 5.41 30.04
C VAL A 155 -4.57 5.28 28.93
N SER A 156 -3.56 4.43 29.10
CA SER A 156 -2.53 4.19 28.08
C SER A 156 -3.12 3.64 26.76
N GLN A 157 -4.16 2.80 26.82
CA GLN A 157 -4.84 2.31 25.63
C GLN A 157 -5.62 3.42 24.92
N VAL A 158 -6.32 4.28 25.66
CA VAL A 158 -7.03 5.46 25.09
C VAL A 158 -6.04 6.41 24.42
N GLU A 159 -4.90 6.70 25.05
CA GLU A 159 -3.86 7.54 24.47
C GLU A 159 -3.34 6.98 23.12
N LYS A 160 -3.11 5.67 23.04
CA LYS A 160 -2.72 5.02 21.76
C LYS A 160 -3.76 5.18 20.66
N VAL A 161 -5.04 5.14 21.01
CA VAL A 161 -6.14 5.36 20.06
C VAL A 161 -6.21 6.81 19.60
N LEU A 162 -6.07 7.76 20.52
CA LEU A 162 -6.05 9.20 20.21
C LEU A 162 -4.84 9.57 19.33
N GLN A 163 -3.68 9.00 19.60
CA GLN A 163 -2.49 9.15 18.76
C GLN A 163 -2.74 8.63 17.35
N ALA A 164 -3.42 7.49 17.21
CA ALA A 164 -3.79 6.94 15.90
C ALA A 164 -4.74 7.86 15.13
N ALA A 165 -5.74 8.41 15.81
CA ALA A 165 -6.69 9.34 15.20
C ALA A 165 -6.01 10.67 14.76
N ALA A 166 -5.06 11.17 15.54
CA ALA A 166 -4.26 12.35 15.20
C ALA A 166 -3.39 12.09 13.95
N LEU A 167 -2.78 10.91 13.85
CA LEU A 167 -2.03 10.49 12.66
C LEU A 167 -2.88 10.34 11.39
N GLU A 168 -4.16 10.01 11.54
CA GLU A 168 -5.07 9.88 10.40
C GLU A 168 -5.38 11.26 9.78
N LYS A 169 -5.45 12.29 10.61
CA LYS A 169 -5.72 13.66 10.18
C LYS A 169 -4.47 14.44 9.72
N ASN A 170 -3.26 13.91 9.89
CA ASN A 170 -1.98 14.65 9.74
C ASN A 170 -1.98 15.99 10.51
N ASP A 171 -2.74 16.08 11.59
CA ASP A 171 -2.94 17.31 12.37
C ASP A 171 -2.09 17.25 13.64
N PHE A 172 -0.78 17.18 13.46
CA PHE A 172 0.18 17.28 14.55
C PHE A 172 1.16 18.42 14.31
N LYS A 173 1.39 19.23 15.33
CA LYS A 173 2.40 20.28 15.35
C LYS A 173 3.55 19.83 16.23
N LEU A 174 4.71 19.59 15.62
CA LEU A 174 5.92 19.25 16.39
C LEU A 174 6.43 20.51 17.13
N LYS A 175 6.79 20.31 18.38
CA LYS A 175 7.52 21.29 19.17
C LYS A 175 9.01 21.01 19.02
N ILE A 176 9.61 21.55 17.96
CA ILE A 176 11.03 21.36 17.69
C ILE A 176 11.86 22.19 18.66
N GLU A 177 12.70 21.50 19.45
CA GLU A 177 13.63 22.09 20.41
C GLU A 177 14.97 21.34 20.41
N PRO A 178 16.07 21.94 20.88
CA PRO A 178 17.33 21.22 21.07
C PRO A 178 17.18 20.10 22.08
N ILE A 179 17.66 18.89 21.75
CA ILE A 179 17.55 17.68 22.55
C ILE A 179 18.90 17.01 22.67
N HIS A 180 19.27 16.61 23.88
CA HIS A 180 20.39 15.70 24.14
C HIS A 180 19.96 14.26 23.93
N LEU A 181 20.19 13.72 22.72
CA LEU A 181 19.70 12.39 22.31
C LEU A 181 20.24 11.26 23.19
N ASN A 182 21.48 11.37 23.69
CA ASN A 182 22.07 10.38 24.60
C ASN A 182 21.24 10.24 25.89
N GLU A 183 20.88 11.37 26.54
CA GLU A 183 20.08 11.37 27.77
C GLU A 183 18.70 10.81 27.55
N LEU A 184 18.07 11.15 26.42
CA LEU A 184 16.77 10.62 26.03
C LEU A 184 16.82 9.10 25.80
N LEU A 185 17.86 8.59 25.13
CA LEU A 185 18.05 7.16 24.91
C LEU A 185 18.37 6.42 26.22
N GLU A 186 19.24 6.98 27.07
CA GLU A 186 19.57 6.39 28.35
C GLU A 186 18.35 6.23 29.25
N SER A 187 17.54 7.29 29.41
CA SER A 187 16.30 7.23 30.20
C SER A 187 15.27 6.25 29.61
N THR A 188 15.19 6.14 28.29
CA THR A 188 14.27 5.21 27.63
C THR A 188 14.72 3.76 27.80
N VAL A 189 16.01 3.50 27.68
CA VAL A 189 16.61 2.17 27.91
C VAL A 189 16.45 1.75 29.37
N GLU A 190 16.72 2.66 30.32
CA GLU A 190 16.53 2.39 31.75
C GLU A 190 15.09 2.03 32.08
N HIS A 191 14.12 2.72 31.49
CA HIS A 191 12.70 2.41 31.72
C HIS A 191 12.32 1.01 31.24
N ILE A 192 12.84 0.52 30.11
CA ILE A 192 12.52 -0.81 29.59
C ILE A 192 13.37 -1.91 30.21
N SER A 193 14.56 -1.59 30.77
CA SER A 193 15.49 -2.58 31.35
C SER A 193 14.84 -3.37 32.45
N LEU A 194 14.07 -2.74 33.34
CA LEU A 194 13.34 -3.41 34.41
C LEU A 194 12.37 -4.49 33.88
N GLN A 195 11.71 -4.22 32.76
CA GLN A 195 10.79 -5.19 32.17
C GLN A 195 11.53 -6.32 31.45
N VAL A 196 12.64 -6.02 30.78
CA VAL A 196 13.52 -7.01 30.12
C VAL A 196 14.14 -7.94 31.17
N GLU A 197 14.70 -7.40 32.26
CA GLU A 197 15.30 -8.14 33.34
C GLU A 197 14.30 -9.01 34.10
N SER A 198 13.07 -8.53 34.29
CA SER A 198 12.01 -9.35 34.93
C SER A 198 11.68 -10.61 34.15
N LYS A 199 11.99 -10.65 32.85
CA LYS A 199 11.89 -11.83 31.98
C LYS A 199 13.19 -12.63 31.87
N GLY A 200 14.21 -12.31 32.67
CA GLY A 200 15.54 -12.93 32.58
C GLY A 200 16.34 -12.51 31.34
N GLY A 201 15.95 -11.43 30.71
CA GLY A 201 16.61 -10.87 29.52
C GLY A 201 17.72 -9.86 29.83
N LYS A 202 18.35 -9.32 28.81
CA LYS A 202 19.41 -8.31 28.90
C LYS A 202 19.23 -7.24 27.82
N ILE A 203 19.43 -5.97 28.20
CA ILE A 203 19.53 -4.85 27.27
C ILE A 203 20.92 -4.24 27.39
N GLU A 204 21.55 -3.94 26.26
CA GLU A 204 22.86 -3.30 26.17
C GLU A 204 22.72 -2.00 25.39
N PHE A 205 23.17 -0.88 25.98
CA PHE A 205 23.24 0.40 25.29
C PHE A 205 24.68 0.79 25.01
N ILE A 206 25.02 1.01 23.74
CA ILE A 206 26.33 1.43 23.30
C ILE A 206 26.21 2.84 22.69
N ASN A 207 26.67 3.83 23.46
CA ASN A 207 26.71 5.20 23.03
C ASN A 207 28.05 5.53 22.36
N GLN A 208 28.02 5.87 21.08
CA GLN A 208 29.18 6.30 20.27
C GLN A 208 28.98 7.72 19.67
N LEU A 209 28.02 8.47 20.22
CA LEU A 209 27.76 9.85 19.78
C LEU A 209 28.88 10.78 20.30
N LYS A 210 29.47 11.51 19.38
CA LYS A 210 30.43 12.60 19.68
C LYS A 210 29.71 13.92 19.91
N ASN A 211 28.65 14.17 19.13
CA ASN A 211 27.78 15.31 19.31
C ASN A 211 26.33 14.81 19.45
N PRO A 212 25.80 14.74 20.67
CA PRO A 212 24.47 14.19 20.93
C PRO A 212 23.33 15.19 20.69
N GLU A 213 23.60 16.42 20.32
CA GLU A 213 22.56 17.44 20.10
C GLU A 213 21.87 17.24 18.75
N ILE A 214 20.54 17.15 18.79
CA ILE A 214 19.65 17.13 17.62
C ILE A 214 18.52 18.14 17.83
N GLU A 215 17.86 18.54 16.76
CA GLU A 215 16.60 19.30 16.82
C GLU A 215 15.42 18.34 16.65
N GLY A 216 14.48 18.36 17.60
CA GLY A 216 13.34 17.47 17.56
C GLY A 216 12.30 17.78 18.61
N ASP A 217 11.25 16.97 18.63
CA ASP A 217 10.23 16.98 19.68
C ASP A 217 10.53 15.81 20.65
N ALA A 218 10.95 16.19 21.87
CA ALA A 218 11.36 15.20 22.89
C ALA A 218 10.26 14.20 23.22
N PHE A 219 8.99 14.64 23.28
CA PHE A 219 7.86 13.78 23.54
C PHE A 219 7.70 12.71 22.42
N HIS A 220 7.69 13.13 21.16
CA HIS A 220 7.53 12.24 20.04
C HIS A 220 8.73 11.30 19.86
N LEU A 221 9.96 11.79 20.05
CA LEU A 221 11.17 10.96 19.98
C LEU A 221 11.21 9.91 21.09
N THR A 222 10.84 10.26 22.34
CA THR A 222 10.70 9.30 23.42
C THR A 222 9.68 8.20 23.08
N HIS A 223 8.55 8.58 22.51
CA HIS A 223 7.54 7.62 22.06
C HIS A 223 8.01 6.72 20.91
N ILE A 224 8.82 7.22 19.99
CA ILE A 224 9.45 6.43 18.92
C ILE A 224 10.32 5.32 19.51
N PHE A 225 11.26 5.69 20.40
CA PHE A 225 12.17 4.71 20.99
C PHE A 225 11.46 3.73 21.91
N ASN A 226 10.49 4.20 22.71
CA ASN A 226 9.67 3.32 23.54
C ASN A 226 8.89 2.29 22.68
N ASN A 227 8.29 2.69 21.55
CA ASN A 227 7.58 1.76 20.66
C ASN A 227 8.51 0.67 20.10
N LEU A 228 9.73 1.04 19.72
CA LEU A 228 10.69 0.08 19.16
C LEU A 228 11.25 -0.85 20.22
N LEU A 229 11.57 -0.34 21.39
CA LEU A 229 12.07 -1.14 22.53
C LEU A 229 10.99 -2.06 23.10
N ASP A 230 9.75 -1.57 23.22
CA ASP A 230 8.60 -2.39 23.62
C ASP A 230 8.37 -3.53 22.62
N ASN A 231 8.45 -3.25 21.30
CA ASN A 231 8.38 -4.28 20.29
C ASN A 231 9.52 -5.30 20.40
N ALA A 232 10.75 -4.86 20.60
CA ALA A 232 11.90 -5.74 20.80
C ALA A 232 11.71 -6.66 22.01
N ASN A 233 11.21 -6.14 23.15
CA ASN A 233 10.90 -6.92 24.35
C ASN A 233 9.71 -7.88 24.14
N LYS A 234 8.71 -7.46 23.42
CA LYS A 234 7.44 -8.15 23.22
C LYS A 234 7.54 -9.33 22.26
N TYR A 235 8.30 -9.15 21.17
CA TYR A 235 8.47 -10.17 20.13
C TYR A 235 9.70 -11.03 20.34
N SER A 236 10.47 -10.80 21.39
CA SER A 236 11.53 -11.69 21.84
C SER A 236 10.97 -12.91 22.58
N LYS A 237 11.75 -13.99 22.59
CA LYS A 237 11.46 -15.21 23.36
C LYS A 237 11.60 -14.94 24.86
N GLU A 238 11.55 -16.00 25.68
CA GLU A 238 11.51 -15.95 27.15
C GLU A 238 12.61 -15.08 27.82
N SER A 239 13.79 -14.96 27.21
CA SER A 239 14.87 -14.09 27.69
C SER A 239 15.27 -13.09 26.62
N PRO A 240 14.65 -11.89 26.56
CA PRO A 240 14.93 -10.88 25.54
C PRO A 240 16.41 -10.44 25.60
N ILE A 241 17.07 -10.45 24.43
CA ILE A 241 18.38 -9.85 24.25
C ILE A 241 18.25 -8.70 23.28
N ILE A 242 18.42 -7.48 23.80
CA ILE A 242 18.22 -6.25 23.04
C ILE A 242 19.53 -5.47 23.04
N LYS A 243 19.94 -4.99 21.87
CA LYS A 243 21.12 -4.13 21.71
C LYS A 243 20.72 -2.82 21.08
N VAL A 244 21.07 -1.72 21.72
CA VAL A 244 20.87 -0.36 21.25
C VAL A 244 22.23 0.26 20.98
N VAL A 245 22.43 0.77 19.76
CA VAL A 245 23.68 1.45 19.37
C VAL A 245 23.33 2.81 18.80
N ALA A 246 23.89 3.88 19.38
CA ALA A 246 23.78 5.22 18.86
C ALA A 246 25.15 5.69 18.38
N LYS A 247 25.24 6.15 17.12
CA LYS A 247 26.51 6.63 16.53
C LYS A 247 26.28 7.80 15.57
N ASP A 248 27.30 8.59 15.38
CA ASP A 248 27.34 9.64 14.35
C ASP A 248 27.57 9.03 12.96
N ASP A 249 26.85 9.56 11.95
CA ASP A 249 27.06 9.26 10.55
C ASP A 249 26.91 10.55 9.73
N GLN A 250 28.05 11.14 9.38
CA GLN A 250 28.12 12.42 8.68
C GLN A 250 27.20 13.51 9.33
N ASP A 251 26.20 13.97 8.60
CA ASP A 251 25.23 14.99 9.06
C ASP A 251 24.01 14.39 9.78
N GLN A 252 24.03 13.12 10.10
CA GLN A 252 22.95 12.40 10.76
C GLN A 252 23.43 11.66 12.00
N VAL A 253 22.48 11.31 12.87
CA VAL A 253 22.67 10.34 13.93
C VAL A 253 21.96 9.06 13.53
N LEU A 254 22.64 7.93 13.67
CA LEU A 254 22.06 6.60 13.49
C LEU A 254 21.83 5.95 14.85
N VAL A 255 20.59 5.53 15.10
CA VAL A 255 20.22 4.71 16.27
C VAL A 255 19.76 3.35 15.76
N THR A 256 20.44 2.30 16.16
CA THR A 256 20.11 0.92 15.78
C THR A 256 19.61 0.17 17.00
N ILE A 257 18.44 -0.45 16.88
CA ILE A 257 17.83 -1.33 17.89
C ILE A 257 17.76 -2.72 17.30
N GLN A 258 18.47 -3.66 17.90
CA GLN A 258 18.52 -5.06 17.49
C GLN A 258 17.90 -5.94 18.55
N ASP A 259 17.03 -6.87 18.14
CA ASP A 259 16.46 -7.92 18.97
C ASP A 259 16.81 -9.31 18.41
N GLN A 260 16.66 -10.34 19.27
CA GLN A 260 16.78 -11.75 18.91
C GLN A 260 15.42 -12.45 18.94
N GLY A 261 14.37 -11.75 18.53
CA GLY A 261 13.00 -12.24 18.55
C GLY A 261 12.65 -13.21 17.43
N ILE A 262 11.35 -13.33 17.20
CA ILE A 262 10.79 -14.23 16.16
C ILE A 262 11.17 -13.85 14.73
N GLY A 263 11.55 -12.59 14.52
CA GLY A 263 11.84 -12.05 13.20
C GLY A 263 10.63 -12.03 12.26
N MET A 264 10.88 -11.62 11.01
CA MET A 264 9.83 -11.40 10.01
C MET A 264 10.27 -11.88 8.64
N ASN A 265 9.33 -12.35 7.83
CA ASN A 265 9.56 -12.66 6.42
C ASN A 265 9.58 -11.38 5.55
N LYS A 266 10.08 -11.48 4.31
CA LYS A 266 10.22 -10.35 3.39
C LYS A 266 8.91 -9.63 3.07
N GLU A 267 7.79 -10.34 3.09
CA GLU A 267 6.47 -9.75 2.82
C GLU A 267 5.97 -8.93 4.00
N ALA A 268 6.17 -9.43 5.23
CA ALA A 268 5.86 -8.71 6.45
C ALA A 268 6.71 -7.43 6.56
N VAL A 269 8.02 -7.52 6.32
CA VAL A 269 8.94 -6.36 6.35
C VAL A 269 8.45 -5.21 5.46
N LYS A 270 7.85 -5.49 4.31
CA LYS A 270 7.29 -4.45 3.43
C LYS A 270 6.05 -3.76 3.98
N LYS A 271 5.32 -4.42 4.89
CA LYS A 271 4.01 -3.97 5.38
C LYS A 271 3.99 -3.54 6.84
N ILE A 272 5.06 -3.80 7.61
CA ILE A 272 5.06 -3.52 9.06
C ILE A 272 4.84 -2.05 9.43
N PHE A 273 5.06 -1.14 8.50
CA PHE A 273 4.81 0.29 8.68
C PHE A 273 3.42 0.71 8.20
N ASP A 274 2.63 -0.20 7.61
CA ASP A 274 1.24 0.07 7.25
C ASP A 274 0.39 0.16 8.51
N LYS A 275 -0.53 1.13 8.54
CA LYS A 275 -1.44 1.32 9.67
C LYS A 275 -2.25 0.05 9.91
N PHE A 276 -2.38 -0.34 11.19
CA PHE A 276 -3.14 -1.50 11.66
C PHE A 276 -2.56 -2.87 11.24
N TYR A 277 -1.46 -2.90 10.47
CA TYR A 277 -0.86 -4.15 10.04
C TYR A 277 -0.21 -4.88 11.22
N ARG A 278 -0.43 -6.18 11.28
CA ARG A 278 0.22 -7.10 12.24
C ARG A 278 0.71 -8.32 11.48
N VAL A 279 1.89 -8.80 11.85
CA VAL A 279 2.43 -10.04 11.29
C VAL A 279 1.55 -11.20 11.77
N PRO A 280 0.95 -12.01 10.88
CA PRO A 280 0.22 -13.20 11.29
C PRO A 280 1.18 -14.19 11.95
N THR A 281 1.06 -14.37 13.25
CA THR A 281 1.92 -15.28 14.03
C THR A 281 1.26 -16.64 14.32
N GLY A 282 0.28 -17.05 13.50
CA GLY A 282 -0.47 -18.29 13.70
C GLY A 282 -1.31 -18.25 15.00
N ASN A 283 -1.21 -19.28 15.84
CA ASN A 283 -2.01 -19.38 17.09
C ASN A 283 -1.49 -18.51 18.24
N ILE A 284 -0.52 -17.62 18.04
CA ILE A 284 -0.02 -16.74 19.11
C ILE A 284 -0.94 -15.52 19.19
N HIS A 285 -2.14 -15.71 19.72
CA HIS A 285 -3.07 -14.63 20.09
C HIS A 285 -2.60 -13.77 21.26
N ASP A 286 -1.49 -14.16 21.94
CA ASP A 286 -1.02 -13.54 23.18
C ASP A 286 -0.25 -12.22 23.02
N VAL A 287 0.10 -11.83 21.80
CA VAL A 287 0.85 -10.59 21.62
C VAL A 287 -0.13 -9.41 21.48
N LYS A 288 -0.41 -8.72 22.59
CA LYS A 288 -1.32 -7.57 22.67
C LYS A 288 -0.81 -6.36 21.86
N GLY A 289 -1.70 -5.69 21.09
CA GLY A 289 -1.37 -4.45 20.38
C GLY A 289 -2.23 -4.15 19.17
N PHE A 290 -2.28 -2.88 18.81
CA PHE A 290 -3.20 -2.33 17.83
C PHE A 290 -2.65 -2.24 16.39
N GLY A 291 -1.37 -2.58 16.17
CA GLY A 291 -0.72 -2.44 14.86
C GLY A 291 -0.45 -0.98 14.44
N LEU A 292 -0.37 -0.07 15.40
CA LEU A 292 -0.21 1.37 15.16
C LEU A 292 1.19 1.90 15.51
N GLY A 293 1.94 1.18 16.36
CA GLY A 293 3.23 1.66 16.87
C GLY A 293 4.25 1.94 15.77
N LEU A 294 4.45 1.02 14.84
CA LEU A 294 5.45 1.19 13.77
C LEU A 294 5.02 2.21 12.71
N SER A 295 3.73 2.32 12.41
CA SER A 295 3.22 3.38 11.51
C SER A 295 3.39 4.77 12.14
N TYR A 296 3.17 4.90 13.47
CA TYR A 296 3.47 6.11 14.23
C TYR A 296 4.96 6.45 14.14
N VAL A 297 5.83 5.48 14.42
CA VAL A 297 7.30 5.65 14.35
C VAL A 297 7.71 6.22 13.01
N LYS A 298 7.24 5.62 11.91
CA LYS A 298 7.56 6.07 10.54
C LYS A 298 7.08 7.49 10.30
N THR A 299 5.82 7.80 10.60
CA THR A 299 5.23 9.13 10.36
C THR A 299 5.95 10.22 11.17
N MET A 300 6.26 9.94 12.45
CA MET A 300 6.94 10.92 13.30
C MET A 300 8.41 11.11 12.89
N LEU A 301 9.11 10.07 12.45
CA LEU A 301 10.47 10.22 11.92
C LEU A 301 10.48 11.03 10.62
N GLU A 302 9.55 10.77 9.70
CA GLU A 302 9.39 11.57 8.48
C GLU A 302 9.10 13.05 8.81
N ALA A 303 8.28 13.33 9.83
CA ALA A 303 8.02 14.68 10.30
C ALA A 303 9.27 15.38 10.89
N HIS A 304 10.20 14.60 11.48
CA HIS A 304 11.51 15.08 11.94
C HIS A 304 12.57 15.08 10.83
N LYS A 305 12.18 14.93 9.55
CA LYS A 305 13.09 14.80 8.39
C LYS A 305 14.07 13.63 8.51
N GLY A 306 13.74 12.67 9.34
CA GLY A 306 14.48 11.40 9.54
C GLY A 306 13.83 10.25 8.78
N GLY A 307 14.30 9.04 9.05
CA GLY A 307 13.78 7.82 8.45
C GLY A 307 14.02 6.59 9.30
N ILE A 308 13.43 5.47 8.87
CA ILE A 308 13.61 4.17 9.50
C ILE A 308 13.81 3.09 8.45
N HIS A 309 14.78 2.23 8.69
CA HIS A 309 15.03 1.02 7.91
C HIS A 309 14.95 -0.21 8.81
N VAL A 310 14.54 -1.35 8.24
CA VAL A 310 14.43 -2.61 8.97
C VAL A 310 15.06 -3.76 8.19
N GLN A 311 15.83 -4.58 8.89
CA GLN A 311 16.34 -5.86 8.42
C GLN A 311 15.85 -6.94 9.39
N SER A 312 15.23 -8.00 8.87
CA SER A 312 14.71 -9.08 9.68
C SER A 312 14.67 -10.39 8.91
N GLU A 313 14.93 -11.48 9.66
CA GLU A 313 14.79 -12.84 9.15
C GLU A 313 14.02 -13.69 10.15
N PRO A 314 13.13 -14.59 9.71
CA PRO A 314 12.40 -15.47 10.61
C PRO A 314 13.34 -16.26 11.52
N GLY A 315 13.09 -16.22 12.83
CA GLY A 315 13.86 -16.93 13.85
C GLY A 315 15.20 -16.29 14.24
N LYS A 316 15.62 -15.18 13.58
CA LYS A 316 16.89 -14.49 13.90
C LYS A 316 16.71 -13.13 14.54
N GLY A 317 15.46 -12.64 14.63
CA GLY A 317 15.15 -11.32 15.17
C GLY A 317 15.10 -10.23 14.13
N SER A 318 15.16 -8.97 14.60
CA SER A 318 15.05 -7.78 13.74
C SER A 318 16.07 -6.72 14.12
N ILE A 319 16.45 -5.91 13.15
CA ILE A 319 17.33 -4.75 13.31
C ILE A 319 16.59 -3.55 12.73
N PHE A 320 16.22 -2.61 13.59
CA PHE A 320 15.65 -1.33 13.21
C PHE A 320 16.73 -0.27 13.26
N THR A 321 16.95 0.44 12.16
CA THR A 321 17.92 1.53 12.05
C THR A 321 17.16 2.82 11.77
N ILE A 322 17.31 3.78 12.67
CA ILE A 322 16.71 5.12 12.62
C ILE A 322 17.80 6.09 12.23
N ASN A 323 17.52 6.99 11.33
CA ASN A 323 18.35 8.14 11.02
C ASN A 323 17.62 9.42 11.38
N LEU A 324 18.31 10.33 12.07
CA LEU A 324 17.84 11.64 12.46
C LEU A 324 18.85 12.70 11.99
N PRO A 325 18.43 13.81 11.40
CA PRO A 325 19.33 14.88 11.04
C PRO A 325 19.93 15.51 12.28
N LYS A 326 21.23 15.81 12.25
CA LYS A 326 21.88 16.68 13.23
C LYS A 326 21.40 18.10 13.07
N LYS A 327 21.59 18.89 14.11
CA LYS A 327 21.39 20.34 14.04
C LYS A 327 22.24 20.91 12.90
N GLN A 328 21.60 21.60 11.97
CA GLN A 328 22.26 22.40 10.94
C GLN A 328 22.75 23.71 11.53
#